data_c1dc740e0cc36d936ee8f57965d9b01f
#
_entry.id   c1dc740e0cc36d936ee8f57965d9b01f
#
_cell.length_a   1.000
_cell.length_b   1.000
_cell.length_c   1.000
_cell.angle_alpha   90.00
_cell.angle_beta   90.00
_cell.angle_gamma   90.00
#
_symmetry.space_group_name_H-M   'P 1'
#
loop_
_entity.id
_entity.type
_entity.pdbx_description
1 polymer ?
#
loop_
_entity_poly.entity_id
_entity_poly.type
_entity_poly.pdbx_seq_one_letter_code
_entity_poly.pdbx_strand_id
1 'polypeptide(L)'
;MNIDERFMAAFEGFDAAHGQTQISDERRAGKQKAKSYIVRKPLTLDLIREHLQGLNGVGSIPINEHNKCKFGALDIDQYPLDLVAIDKKLRDMEVPCVVCRSKSGGAHIFFFFNDWISAGELRDKASEIAAYLGYGGCEIFPKQEQILVERGDVGNFINLPYFDSEQTLRFAVDEDGEPASLERFLELVSARSVDPNVFVGLTFGEQVDEFVEWSPCLNCMFGQGIPEGTRNTVMFAAAVACKKEQPDNWRQRLEEINMKYCTPPLPATE
;
A
#
# COMPACT_ATOMS: atom_id res chain seq x y z
N MET A 1 14.26 13.18 -20.49
CA MET A 1 14.18 11.76 -20.08
C MET A 1 13.22 11.06 -21.02
N ASN A 2 13.61 9.90 -21.55
CA ASN A 2 12.71 9.03 -22.31
C ASN A 2 11.73 8.31 -21.34
N ILE A 3 10.80 7.51 -21.89
CA ILE A 3 9.75 6.86 -21.10
C ILE A 3 10.30 5.87 -20.09
N ASP A 4 11.32 5.08 -20.47
CA ASP A 4 11.96 4.08 -19.60
C ASP A 4 12.68 4.75 -18.43
N GLU A 5 13.38 5.87 -18.69
CA GLU A 5 14.07 6.66 -17.67
C GLU A 5 13.08 7.29 -16.69
N ARG A 6 11.94 7.81 -17.17
CA ARG A 6 10.86 8.35 -16.33
C ARG A 6 10.25 7.26 -15.46
N PHE A 7 10.02 6.08 -16.04
CA PHE A 7 9.48 4.94 -15.30
C PHE A 7 10.46 4.48 -14.21
N MET A 8 11.74 4.33 -14.53
CA MET A 8 12.78 3.98 -13.57
C MET A 8 12.87 5.00 -12.43
N ALA A 9 12.84 6.30 -12.74
CA ALA A 9 12.92 7.38 -11.76
C ALA A 9 11.71 7.40 -10.82
N ALA A 10 10.51 7.05 -11.30
CA ALA A 10 9.30 6.97 -10.47
C ALA A 10 9.42 5.92 -9.35
N PHE A 11 10.20 4.88 -9.56
CA PHE A 11 10.40 3.78 -8.60
C PHE A 11 11.82 3.76 -8.01
N GLU A 12 12.42 4.95 -7.85
CA GLU A 12 13.72 5.10 -7.19
C GLU A 12 13.63 4.65 -5.72
N GLY A 13 14.56 3.77 -5.30
CA GLY A 13 14.61 3.23 -3.94
C GLY A 13 16.01 2.69 -3.62
N PHE A 14 16.12 1.43 -3.15
CA PHE A 14 17.40 0.81 -2.82
C PHE A 14 18.18 0.48 -4.09
N ASP A 15 19.38 1.04 -4.23
CA ASP A 15 20.17 0.97 -5.44
C ASP A 15 21.02 -0.30 -5.59
N ALA A 16 21.26 -1.05 -4.49
CA ALA A 16 22.13 -2.23 -4.49
C ALA A 16 21.39 -3.57 -4.67
N ALA A 17 20.05 -3.56 -4.72
CA ALA A 17 19.26 -4.77 -4.93
C ALA A 17 17.89 -4.45 -5.56
N HIS A 18 17.32 -5.45 -6.24
CA HIS A 18 15.97 -5.37 -6.80
C HIS A 18 15.24 -6.70 -6.69
N GLY A 19 13.93 -6.67 -6.87
CA GLY A 19 13.11 -7.87 -7.01
C GLY A 19 13.12 -8.40 -8.43
N GLN A 20 13.11 -9.72 -8.60
CA GLN A 20 12.89 -10.37 -9.88
C GLN A 20 11.82 -11.44 -9.76
N THR A 21 10.94 -11.51 -10.75
CA THR A 21 9.88 -12.50 -10.82
C THR A 21 9.99 -13.29 -12.12
N GLN A 22 10.38 -14.55 -11.98
CA GLN A 22 10.37 -15.50 -13.10
C GLN A 22 8.98 -16.12 -13.22
N ILE A 23 8.41 -16.02 -14.40
CA ILE A 23 7.14 -16.63 -14.75
C ILE A 23 7.45 -18.03 -15.29
N SER A 24 6.92 -19.08 -14.66
CA SER A 24 7.06 -20.45 -15.11
C SER A 24 5.93 -20.78 -16.10
N ASP A 25 6.23 -21.60 -17.11
CA ASP A 25 5.20 -22.14 -18.03
C ASP A 25 4.25 -23.14 -17.35
N GLU A 26 4.59 -23.59 -16.15
CA GLU A 26 3.73 -24.49 -15.37
C GLU A 26 2.50 -23.77 -14.80
N ARG A 27 1.33 -24.31 -15.12
CA ARG A 27 0.05 -23.90 -14.51
C ARG A 27 -0.37 -24.91 -13.44
N ARG A 28 -0.69 -24.44 -12.22
CA ARG A 28 -1.30 -25.26 -11.18
C ARG A 28 -2.62 -24.62 -10.75
N ALA A 29 -3.72 -25.38 -10.84
CA ALA A 29 -5.06 -24.90 -10.51
C ALA A 29 -5.47 -23.61 -11.28
N GLY A 30 -5.09 -23.50 -12.57
CA GLY A 30 -5.38 -22.32 -13.40
C GLY A 30 -4.48 -21.10 -13.16
N LYS A 31 -3.64 -21.10 -12.14
CA LYS A 31 -2.68 -20.02 -11.85
C LYS A 31 -1.29 -20.38 -12.39
N GLN A 32 -0.67 -19.45 -13.11
CA GLN A 32 0.71 -19.57 -13.57
C GLN A 32 1.65 -19.44 -12.38
N LYS A 33 2.54 -20.43 -12.17
CA LYS A 33 3.54 -20.37 -11.11
C LYS A 33 4.52 -19.23 -11.41
N ALA A 34 4.76 -18.39 -10.42
CA ALA A 34 5.81 -17.38 -10.47
C ALA A 34 6.69 -17.53 -9.22
N LYS A 35 8.01 -17.45 -9.40
CA LYS A 35 8.96 -17.42 -8.30
C LYS A 35 9.56 -16.03 -8.20
N SER A 36 9.31 -15.36 -7.07
CA SER A 36 9.87 -14.04 -6.79
C SER A 36 11.06 -14.19 -5.83
N TYR A 37 12.14 -13.46 -6.09
CA TYR A 37 13.36 -13.45 -5.27
C TYR A 37 14.09 -12.12 -5.39
N ILE A 38 14.95 -11.83 -4.40
CA ILE A 38 15.78 -10.63 -4.40
C ILE A 38 17.10 -10.92 -5.13
N VAL A 39 17.47 -10.03 -6.04
CA VAL A 39 18.75 -10.00 -6.73
C VAL A 39 19.57 -8.87 -6.12
N ARG A 40 20.76 -9.20 -5.57
CA ARG A 40 21.69 -8.24 -4.97
C ARG A 40 22.56 -7.58 -6.06
N LYS A 41 21.90 -6.82 -6.90
CA LYS A 41 22.47 -5.99 -7.98
C LYS A 41 21.55 -4.80 -8.24
N PRO A 42 22.04 -3.69 -8.74
CA PRO A 42 21.23 -2.54 -9.13
C PRO A 42 20.09 -2.92 -10.08
N LEU A 43 18.95 -2.23 -9.92
CA LEU A 43 17.93 -2.20 -10.96
C LEU A 43 18.42 -1.29 -12.08
N THR A 44 18.60 -1.86 -13.29
CA THR A 44 19.15 -1.14 -14.43
C THR A 44 18.07 -0.73 -15.43
N LEU A 45 18.37 0.25 -16.26
CA LEU A 45 17.46 0.68 -17.34
C LEU A 45 17.13 -0.45 -18.32
N ASP A 46 18.09 -1.35 -18.58
CA ASP A 46 17.85 -2.51 -19.46
C ASP A 46 16.85 -3.49 -18.82
N LEU A 47 16.94 -3.72 -17.52
CA LEU A 47 15.95 -4.53 -16.80
C LEU A 47 14.54 -3.88 -16.81
N ILE A 48 14.47 -2.55 -16.74
CA ILE A 48 13.20 -1.82 -16.91
C ILE A 48 12.65 -2.02 -18.33
N ARG A 49 13.48 -1.94 -19.36
CA ARG A 49 13.06 -2.21 -20.76
C ARG A 49 12.56 -3.63 -20.93
N GLU A 50 13.29 -4.61 -20.41
CA GLU A 50 12.86 -6.01 -20.42
C GLU A 50 11.51 -6.22 -19.69
N HIS A 51 11.29 -5.51 -18.59
CA HIS A 51 10.02 -5.54 -17.87
C HIS A 51 8.87 -4.97 -18.70
N LEU A 52 9.06 -3.80 -19.29
CA LEU A 52 8.05 -3.14 -20.13
C LEU A 52 7.77 -3.92 -21.43
N GLN A 53 8.73 -4.74 -21.90
CA GLN A 53 8.59 -5.65 -23.04
C GLN A 53 8.02 -7.03 -22.66
N GLY A 54 7.71 -7.30 -21.37
CA GLY A 54 7.18 -8.58 -20.93
C GLY A 54 8.19 -9.73 -20.85
N LEU A 55 9.51 -9.45 -20.89
CA LEU A 55 10.55 -10.46 -20.86
C LEU A 55 10.92 -10.87 -19.43
N ASN A 56 11.21 -9.91 -18.55
CA ASN A 56 11.60 -10.13 -17.17
C ASN A 56 10.77 -9.27 -16.21
N GLY A 57 10.01 -9.88 -15.32
CA GLY A 57 9.29 -9.14 -14.28
C GLY A 57 10.24 -8.63 -13.21
N VAL A 58 10.26 -7.31 -12.96
CA VAL A 58 11.08 -6.71 -11.90
C VAL A 58 10.23 -6.05 -10.83
N GLY A 59 10.84 -5.86 -9.65
CA GLY A 59 10.30 -5.11 -8.53
C GLY A 59 11.34 -4.15 -7.98
N SER A 60 10.90 -3.05 -7.38
CA SER A 60 11.76 -2.10 -6.69
C SER A 60 11.57 -2.21 -5.18
N ILE A 61 12.64 -1.92 -4.44
CA ILE A 61 12.68 -1.87 -2.98
C ILE A 61 12.56 -0.40 -2.57
N PRO A 62 11.43 0.03 -1.98
CA PRO A 62 11.20 1.46 -1.73
C PRO A 62 12.16 2.11 -0.74
N ILE A 63 12.61 1.38 0.29
CA ILE A 63 13.47 1.90 1.36
C ILE A 63 14.94 1.85 0.94
N ASN A 64 15.64 2.98 1.02
CA ASN A 64 17.07 3.07 0.75
C ASN A 64 17.92 2.84 2.01
N GLU A 65 19.26 2.89 1.89
CA GLU A 65 20.25 2.72 2.96
C GLU A 65 20.14 3.77 4.08
N HIS A 66 19.46 4.89 3.82
CA HIS A 66 19.21 5.96 4.79
C HIS A 66 17.82 5.85 5.44
N ASN A 67 17.12 4.73 5.26
CA ASN A 67 15.76 4.48 5.75
C ASN A 67 14.74 5.50 5.23
N LYS A 68 14.91 5.94 3.97
CA LYS A 68 14.04 6.89 3.29
C LYS A 68 13.49 6.30 2.00
N CYS A 69 12.38 6.86 1.51
CA CYS A 69 11.64 6.41 0.35
C CYS A 69 11.32 7.56 -0.60
N LYS A 70 11.34 7.31 -1.92
CA LYS A 70 10.80 8.20 -2.96
C LYS A 70 9.41 7.76 -3.39
N PHE A 71 9.04 6.53 -3.10
CA PHE A 71 7.71 5.98 -3.29
C PHE A 71 7.36 4.97 -2.20
N GLY A 72 6.08 4.70 -2.05
CA GLY A 72 5.56 3.61 -1.22
C GLY A 72 4.32 3.01 -1.83
N ALA A 73 3.82 1.94 -1.24
CA ALA A 73 2.59 1.33 -1.72
C ALA A 73 1.80 0.59 -0.65
N LEU A 74 0.49 0.52 -0.85
CA LEU A 74 -0.39 -0.48 -0.24
C LEU A 74 -0.58 -1.63 -1.23
N ASP A 75 -0.52 -2.86 -0.75
CA ASP A 75 -0.81 -4.08 -1.53
C ASP A 75 -2.07 -4.74 -0.97
N ILE A 76 -3.18 -4.62 -1.70
CA ILE A 76 -4.50 -5.13 -1.31
C ILE A 76 -4.78 -6.41 -2.08
N ASP A 77 -4.62 -7.55 -1.41
CA ASP A 77 -4.82 -8.90 -1.95
C ASP A 77 -6.22 -9.46 -1.62
N GLN A 78 -7.28 -8.68 -1.86
CA GLN A 78 -8.67 -9.12 -1.71
C GLN A 78 -9.34 -9.28 -3.08
N TYR A 79 -10.29 -10.22 -3.20
CA TYR A 79 -10.93 -10.58 -4.46
C TYR A 79 -12.42 -10.91 -4.26
N PRO A 80 -13.36 -10.42 -5.09
CA PRO A 80 -13.16 -9.41 -6.13
C PRO A 80 -12.91 -8.02 -5.55
N LEU A 81 -12.20 -7.15 -6.29
CA LEU A 81 -11.88 -5.79 -5.87
C LEU A 81 -12.33 -4.79 -6.97
N ASP A 82 -13.10 -3.78 -6.57
CA ASP A 82 -13.50 -2.69 -7.45
C ASP A 82 -12.45 -1.56 -7.39
N LEU A 83 -11.52 -1.59 -8.35
CA LEU A 83 -10.43 -0.62 -8.43
C LEU A 83 -10.92 0.80 -8.72
N VAL A 84 -11.99 0.93 -9.49
CA VAL A 84 -12.58 2.24 -9.83
C VAL A 84 -13.21 2.89 -8.60
N ALA A 85 -13.92 2.10 -7.80
CA ALA A 85 -14.49 2.59 -6.54
C ALA A 85 -13.39 2.99 -5.54
N ILE A 86 -12.28 2.24 -5.48
CA ILE A 86 -11.13 2.57 -4.64
C ILE A 86 -10.46 3.87 -5.11
N ASP A 87 -10.15 4.00 -6.40
CA ASP A 87 -9.54 5.22 -6.96
C ASP A 87 -10.44 6.43 -6.73
N LYS A 88 -11.75 6.30 -6.97
CA LYS A 88 -12.72 7.36 -6.69
C LYS A 88 -12.70 7.75 -5.21
N LYS A 89 -12.76 6.78 -4.28
CA LYS A 89 -12.73 7.06 -2.84
C LYS A 89 -11.46 7.79 -2.45
N LEU A 90 -10.29 7.37 -2.97
CA LEU A 90 -9.01 8.03 -2.69
C LEU A 90 -8.96 9.46 -3.24
N ARG A 91 -9.52 9.70 -4.41
CA ARG A 91 -9.65 11.07 -4.97
C ARG A 91 -10.60 11.94 -4.15
N ASP A 92 -11.74 11.40 -3.73
CA ASP A 92 -12.70 12.12 -2.87
C ASP A 92 -12.08 12.47 -1.50
N MET A 93 -11.09 11.68 -1.04
CA MET A 93 -10.27 11.93 0.15
C MET A 93 -9.05 12.83 -0.11
N GLU A 94 -8.85 13.29 -1.34
CA GLU A 94 -7.68 14.07 -1.77
C GLU A 94 -6.32 13.39 -1.49
N VAL A 95 -6.28 12.05 -1.50
CA VAL A 95 -5.04 11.28 -1.32
C VAL A 95 -4.24 11.28 -2.62
N PRO A 96 -3.01 11.83 -2.62
CA PRO A 96 -2.15 11.86 -3.80
C PRO A 96 -1.53 10.48 -4.07
N CYS A 97 -2.21 9.66 -4.86
CA CYS A 97 -1.78 8.29 -5.16
C CYS A 97 -2.20 7.85 -6.56
N VAL A 98 -1.63 6.76 -7.04
CA VAL A 98 -2.00 6.09 -8.29
C VAL A 98 -2.41 4.65 -7.98
N VAL A 99 -3.65 4.29 -8.33
CA VAL A 99 -4.18 2.93 -8.14
C VAL A 99 -3.83 2.09 -9.35
N CYS A 100 -3.08 1.01 -9.15
CA CYS A 100 -2.74 0.05 -10.19
C CYS A 100 -3.37 -1.31 -9.89
N ARG A 101 -3.79 -2.02 -10.93
CA ARG A 101 -4.19 -3.41 -10.81
C ARG A 101 -2.97 -4.29 -10.51
N SER A 102 -3.03 -5.13 -9.48
CA SER A 102 -1.98 -6.11 -9.20
C SER A 102 -2.05 -7.31 -10.15
N LYS A 103 -0.99 -8.13 -10.20
CA LYS A 103 -0.94 -9.33 -11.05
C LYS A 103 -2.13 -10.27 -10.82
N SER A 104 -2.58 -10.41 -9.59
CA SER A 104 -3.65 -11.32 -9.19
C SER A 104 -5.05 -10.71 -9.33
N GLY A 105 -5.15 -9.41 -9.62
CA GLY A 105 -6.43 -8.69 -9.72
C GLY A 105 -6.81 -7.91 -8.45
N GLY A 106 -5.93 -7.83 -7.47
CA GLY A 106 -6.00 -6.88 -6.35
C GLY A 106 -5.50 -5.49 -6.76
N ALA A 107 -5.13 -4.66 -5.79
CA ALA A 107 -4.64 -3.31 -6.02
C ALA A 107 -3.25 -3.09 -5.42
N HIS A 108 -2.38 -2.43 -6.17
CA HIS A 108 -1.25 -1.68 -5.64
C HIS A 108 -1.60 -0.19 -5.67
N ILE A 109 -1.67 0.47 -4.52
CA ILE A 109 -1.89 1.92 -4.43
C ILE A 109 -0.55 2.55 -4.18
N PHE A 110 0.00 3.22 -5.18
CA PHE A 110 1.32 3.84 -5.11
C PHE A 110 1.24 5.30 -4.68
N PHE A 111 2.13 5.70 -3.76
CA PHE A 111 2.41 7.06 -3.34
C PHE A 111 3.77 7.48 -3.88
N PHE A 112 3.87 8.69 -4.44
CA PHE A 112 5.10 9.21 -5.03
C PHE A 112 5.47 10.56 -4.39
N PHE A 113 6.77 10.80 -4.20
CA PHE A 113 7.27 11.98 -3.49
C PHE A 113 8.30 12.73 -4.30
N ASN A 114 8.22 14.07 -4.25
CA ASN A 114 9.21 14.95 -4.88
C ASN A 114 10.54 14.94 -4.13
N ASP A 115 10.53 14.62 -2.83
CA ASP A 115 11.72 14.47 -1.98
C ASP A 115 11.63 13.17 -1.15
N TRP A 116 12.67 12.86 -0.40
CA TRP A 116 12.77 11.66 0.42
C TRP A 116 11.94 11.77 1.71
N ILE A 117 10.99 10.87 1.91
CA ILE A 117 10.23 10.70 3.15
C ILE A 117 10.87 9.63 4.02
N SER A 118 10.79 9.73 5.36
CA SER A 118 11.20 8.62 6.23
C SER A 118 10.28 7.41 6.06
N ALA A 119 10.84 6.21 6.10
CA ALA A 119 10.06 4.97 5.95
C ALA A 119 9.02 4.81 7.06
N GLY A 120 9.31 5.27 8.29
CA GLY A 120 8.34 5.27 9.40
C GLY A 120 7.15 6.17 9.13
N GLU A 121 7.36 7.46 8.80
CA GLU A 121 6.29 8.41 8.50
C GLU A 121 5.42 7.95 7.32
N LEU A 122 6.06 7.42 6.27
CA LEU A 122 5.33 6.83 5.13
C LEU A 122 4.42 5.69 5.58
N ARG A 123 4.94 4.74 6.37
CA ARG A 123 4.19 3.58 6.85
C ARG A 123 3.02 3.97 7.75
N ASP A 124 3.25 4.92 8.66
CA ASP A 124 2.22 5.41 9.58
C ASP A 124 1.06 6.03 8.80
N LYS A 125 1.35 6.94 7.87
CA LYS A 125 0.32 7.57 7.05
C LYS A 125 -0.36 6.59 6.09
N ALA A 126 0.39 5.69 5.46
CA ALA A 126 -0.17 4.63 4.62
C ALA A 126 -1.09 3.68 5.41
N SER A 127 -0.77 3.40 6.67
CA SER A 127 -1.63 2.62 7.58
C SER A 127 -2.95 3.33 7.89
N GLU A 128 -2.92 4.65 8.11
CA GLU A 128 -4.14 5.46 8.27
C GLU A 128 -5.01 5.40 7.00
N ILE A 129 -4.41 5.60 5.83
CA ILE A 129 -5.12 5.54 4.55
C ILE A 129 -5.75 4.15 4.34
N ALA A 130 -4.99 3.09 4.58
CA ALA A 130 -5.49 1.72 4.46
C ALA A 130 -6.67 1.45 5.41
N ALA A 131 -6.57 1.92 6.66
CA ALA A 131 -7.65 1.81 7.64
C ALA A 131 -8.90 2.57 7.18
N TYR A 132 -8.72 3.80 6.68
CA TYR A 132 -9.82 4.62 6.17
C TYR A 132 -10.50 4.02 4.94
N LEU A 133 -9.74 3.33 4.09
CA LEU A 133 -10.29 2.57 2.96
C LEU A 133 -11.06 1.31 3.39
N GLY A 134 -10.85 0.81 4.62
CA GLY A 134 -11.38 -0.46 5.12
C GLY A 134 -10.44 -1.65 4.92
N TYR A 135 -9.17 -1.40 4.57
CA TYR A 135 -8.15 -2.41 4.31
C TYR A 135 -6.99 -2.36 5.33
N GLY A 136 -7.27 -2.04 6.60
CA GLY A 136 -6.27 -1.85 7.66
C GLY A 136 -5.35 -3.04 7.98
N GLY A 137 -5.48 -4.17 7.28
CA GLY A 137 -4.59 -5.34 7.40
C GLY A 137 -3.79 -5.64 6.14
N CYS A 138 -3.83 -4.77 5.11
CA CYS A 138 -3.09 -4.97 3.88
C CYS A 138 -1.58 -4.78 4.08
N GLU A 139 -0.77 -5.32 3.16
CA GLU A 139 0.68 -5.12 3.19
C GLU A 139 1.03 -3.68 2.81
N ILE A 140 1.98 -3.10 3.55
CA ILE A 140 2.52 -1.75 3.29
C ILE A 140 3.97 -1.87 2.86
N PHE A 141 4.34 -1.20 1.78
CA PHE A 141 5.71 -1.12 1.30
C PHE A 141 6.24 0.31 1.45
N PRO A 142 7.43 0.48 2.07
CA PRO A 142 8.32 -0.55 2.60
C PRO A 142 7.69 -1.35 3.76
N LYS A 143 8.07 -2.65 3.89
CA LYS A 143 7.62 -3.48 5.02
C LYS A 143 8.33 -3.13 6.33
N GLN A 144 9.53 -2.57 6.24
CA GLN A 144 10.38 -2.17 7.35
C GLN A 144 10.45 -0.65 7.46
N GLU A 145 10.55 -0.14 8.67
CA GLU A 145 10.88 1.27 8.97
C GLU A 145 12.39 1.52 8.88
N GLN A 146 13.17 0.47 9.12
CA GLN A 146 14.63 0.51 9.09
C GLN A 146 15.22 -0.75 8.48
N ILE A 147 16.33 -0.61 7.76
CA ILE A 147 17.19 -1.69 7.28
C ILE A 147 18.61 -1.47 7.79
N LEU A 148 19.28 -2.56 8.17
CA LEU A 148 20.67 -2.54 8.63
C LEU A 148 21.56 -3.07 7.50
N VAL A 149 21.93 -2.18 6.58
CA VAL A 149 22.68 -2.55 5.37
C VAL A 149 24.03 -3.22 5.71
N GLU A 150 24.68 -2.77 6.80
CA GLU A 150 25.92 -3.37 7.31
C GLU A 150 25.76 -4.84 7.75
N ARG A 151 24.52 -5.30 8.02
CA ARG A 151 24.17 -6.69 8.33
C ARG A 151 23.67 -7.46 7.09
N GLY A 152 23.67 -6.79 5.95
CA GLY A 152 23.19 -7.36 4.69
C GLY A 152 21.68 -7.26 4.45
N ASP A 153 20.96 -6.44 5.22
CA ASP A 153 19.55 -6.19 4.96
C ASP A 153 19.38 -5.36 3.68
N VAL A 154 18.34 -5.64 2.92
CA VAL A 154 18.01 -4.92 1.66
C VAL A 154 16.55 -4.50 1.59
N GLY A 155 15.73 -4.86 2.56
CA GLY A 155 14.28 -4.61 2.54
C GLY A 155 13.51 -5.55 1.63
N ASN A 156 12.21 -5.30 1.50
CA ASN A 156 11.30 -6.07 0.64
C ASN A 156 10.95 -5.27 -0.61
N PHE A 157 10.88 -5.93 -1.76
CA PHE A 157 10.46 -5.31 -2.99
C PHE A 157 8.95 -5.43 -3.22
N ILE A 158 8.40 -4.51 -3.99
CA ILE A 158 7.08 -4.62 -4.62
C ILE A 158 7.24 -4.79 -6.13
N ASN A 159 6.44 -5.66 -6.74
CA ASN A 159 6.44 -5.83 -8.19
C ASN A 159 5.97 -4.56 -8.88
N LEU A 160 6.69 -4.13 -9.93
CA LEU A 160 6.32 -2.95 -10.70
C LEU A 160 5.08 -3.20 -11.57
N PRO A 161 4.26 -2.15 -11.81
CA PRO A 161 3.17 -2.19 -12.79
C PRO A 161 3.73 -2.22 -14.22
N TYR A 162 2.86 -2.34 -15.22
CA TYR A 162 3.18 -2.30 -16.65
C TYR A 162 4.15 -3.38 -17.15
N PHE A 163 4.20 -4.55 -16.50
CA PHE A 163 4.84 -5.71 -17.13
C PHE A 163 4.13 -6.04 -18.44
N ASP A 164 4.88 -6.12 -19.55
CA ASP A 164 4.33 -6.17 -20.93
C ASP A 164 3.39 -4.98 -21.18
N SER A 165 3.97 -3.80 -21.32
CA SER A 165 3.24 -2.52 -21.28
C SER A 165 2.15 -2.39 -22.36
N GLU A 166 2.29 -3.08 -23.50
CA GLU A 166 1.30 -3.07 -24.59
C GLU A 166 0.08 -3.97 -24.30
N GLN A 167 0.25 -5.04 -23.49
CA GLN A 167 -0.79 -6.02 -23.19
C GLN A 167 -0.96 -6.21 -21.66
N THR A 168 -0.53 -5.22 -20.88
CA THR A 168 -0.47 -5.35 -19.42
C THR A 168 -1.85 -5.55 -18.79
N LEU A 169 -1.90 -6.47 -17.81
CA LEU A 169 -2.99 -6.57 -16.86
C LEU A 169 -2.70 -5.79 -15.56
N ARG A 170 -1.53 -5.14 -15.46
CA ARG A 170 -1.07 -4.38 -14.28
C ARG A 170 -1.05 -2.89 -14.58
N PHE A 171 -2.14 -2.38 -15.11
CA PHE A 171 -2.34 -0.99 -15.51
C PHE A 171 -2.77 -0.12 -14.33
N ALA A 172 -2.56 1.19 -14.44
CA ALA A 172 -3.17 2.17 -13.56
C ALA A 172 -4.62 2.46 -13.99
N VAL A 173 -5.47 2.75 -13.02
CA VAL A 173 -6.83 3.25 -13.28
C VAL A 173 -6.74 4.74 -13.57
N ASP A 174 -7.28 5.18 -14.72
CA ASP A 174 -7.40 6.61 -15.04
C ASP A 174 -8.64 7.23 -14.38
N GLU A 175 -8.78 8.51 -14.47
CA GLU A 175 -9.87 9.30 -13.84
C GLU A 175 -11.27 8.93 -14.35
N ASP A 176 -11.36 8.42 -15.57
CA ASP A 176 -12.60 7.88 -16.18
C ASP A 176 -12.88 6.42 -15.80
N GLY A 177 -11.97 5.77 -15.06
CA GLY A 177 -12.07 4.38 -14.63
C GLY A 177 -11.51 3.37 -15.63
N GLU A 178 -10.99 3.83 -16.79
CA GLU A 178 -10.40 2.97 -17.79
C GLU A 178 -8.92 2.66 -17.52
N PRO A 179 -8.36 1.62 -18.15
CA PRO A 179 -6.92 1.33 -18.08
C PRO A 179 -6.08 2.46 -18.68
N ALA A 180 -5.22 3.10 -17.90
CA ALA A 180 -4.28 4.11 -18.38
C ALA A 180 -3.15 3.48 -19.21
N SER A 181 -2.73 4.16 -20.27
CA SER A 181 -1.48 3.83 -20.98
C SER A 181 -0.25 4.08 -20.08
N LEU A 182 0.92 3.57 -20.47
CA LEU A 182 2.17 3.83 -19.75
C LEU A 182 2.49 5.34 -19.69
N GLU A 183 2.29 6.06 -20.80
CA GLU A 183 2.46 7.51 -20.85
C GLU A 183 1.53 8.21 -19.87
N ARG A 184 0.25 7.84 -19.88
CA ARG A 184 -0.76 8.40 -18.97
C ARG A 184 -0.45 8.10 -17.51
N PHE A 185 0.02 6.89 -17.20
CA PHE A 185 0.50 6.55 -15.86
C PHE A 185 1.62 7.50 -15.40
N LEU A 186 2.61 7.77 -16.25
CA LEU A 186 3.71 8.66 -15.90
C LEU A 186 3.27 10.14 -15.77
N GLU A 187 2.22 10.54 -16.48
CA GLU A 187 1.56 11.84 -16.25
C GLU A 187 0.88 11.87 -14.88
N LEU A 188 0.12 10.83 -14.52
CA LEU A 188 -0.51 10.69 -13.21
C LEU A 188 0.53 10.69 -12.08
N VAL A 189 1.64 9.96 -12.23
CA VAL A 189 2.77 9.98 -11.28
C VAL A 189 3.28 11.40 -11.09
N SER A 190 3.55 12.12 -12.19
CA SER A 190 4.06 13.49 -12.14
C SER A 190 3.07 14.48 -11.49
N ALA A 191 1.79 14.34 -11.80
CA ALA A 191 0.74 15.21 -11.27
C ALA A 191 0.42 14.95 -9.79
N ARG A 192 0.58 13.70 -9.34
CA ARG A 192 0.23 13.25 -7.98
C ARG A 192 1.45 13.07 -7.06
N SER A 193 2.67 13.37 -7.54
CA SER A 193 3.86 13.44 -6.68
C SER A 193 3.79 14.67 -5.79
N VAL A 194 4.00 14.49 -4.48
CA VAL A 194 3.86 15.56 -3.50
C VAL A 194 5.09 15.70 -2.61
N ASP A 195 5.19 16.83 -1.92
CA ASP A 195 6.15 16.99 -0.83
C ASP A 195 5.78 16.03 0.32
N PRO A 196 6.77 15.38 0.96
CA PRO A 196 6.54 14.51 2.10
C PRO A 196 5.67 15.12 3.21
N ASN A 197 5.84 16.41 3.53
CA ASN A 197 5.05 17.08 4.57
C ASN A 197 3.58 17.20 4.19
N VAL A 198 3.26 17.35 2.91
CA VAL A 198 1.86 17.34 2.42
C VAL A 198 1.23 15.99 2.68
N PHE A 199 1.93 14.89 2.37
CA PHE A 199 1.45 13.53 2.59
C PHE A 199 1.26 13.22 4.08
N VAL A 200 2.25 13.53 4.91
CA VAL A 200 2.18 13.33 6.38
C VAL A 200 1.06 14.16 7.00
N GLY A 201 0.84 15.37 6.48
CA GLY A 201 -0.19 16.30 6.94
C GLY A 201 -1.63 15.94 6.54
N LEU A 202 -1.85 14.91 5.71
CA LEU A 202 -3.21 14.46 5.37
C LEU A 202 -3.98 14.05 6.63
N THR A 203 -5.24 14.45 6.71
CA THR A 203 -6.14 14.10 7.82
C THR A 203 -7.42 13.48 7.25
N PHE A 204 -7.91 12.42 7.86
CA PHE A 204 -9.07 11.68 7.38
C PHE A 204 -10.14 11.60 8.47
N GLY A 205 -11.34 12.07 8.14
CA GLY A 205 -12.49 12.02 9.03
C GLY A 205 -12.36 12.89 10.30
N GLU A 206 -13.39 12.90 11.09
CA GLU A 206 -13.35 13.48 12.44
C GLU A 206 -12.61 12.51 13.35
N GLN A 207 -11.58 13.00 14.05
CA GLN A 207 -10.96 12.22 15.11
C GLN A 207 -11.96 12.08 16.26
N VAL A 208 -12.07 10.88 16.81
CA VAL A 208 -12.90 10.64 17.98
C VAL A 208 -12.05 10.95 19.22
N ASP A 209 -12.36 12.06 19.91
CA ASP A 209 -11.62 12.51 21.09
C ASP A 209 -11.44 11.41 22.16
N GLU A 210 -12.40 10.50 22.21
CA GLU A 210 -12.43 9.35 23.12
C GLU A 210 -11.23 8.38 22.93
N PHE A 211 -10.59 8.39 21.74
CA PHE A 211 -9.51 7.47 21.37
C PHE A 211 -8.22 8.19 20.93
N VAL A 212 -8.06 9.45 21.31
CA VAL A 212 -6.92 10.28 20.87
C VAL A 212 -5.56 9.67 21.23
N GLU A 213 -5.47 8.95 22.35
CA GLU A 213 -4.25 8.25 22.80
C GLU A 213 -4.03 6.88 22.13
N TRP A 214 -4.98 6.45 21.30
CA TRP A 214 -4.89 5.17 20.59
C TRP A 214 -4.13 5.34 19.28
N SER A 215 -3.76 4.19 18.66
CA SER A 215 -3.10 4.28 17.36
C SER A 215 -3.97 5.05 16.35
N PRO A 216 -3.37 5.93 15.53
CA PRO A 216 -4.10 6.77 14.58
C PRO A 216 -5.05 5.98 13.67
N CYS A 217 -4.64 4.76 13.25
CA CYS A 217 -5.48 3.89 12.42
C CYS A 217 -6.76 3.43 13.15
N LEU A 218 -6.70 3.12 14.45
CA LEU A 218 -7.89 2.76 15.21
C LEU A 218 -8.81 3.95 15.41
N ASN A 219 -8.28 5.11 15.79
CA ASN A 219 -9.06 6.33 15.95
C ASN A 219 -9.80 6.68 14.64
N CYS A 220 -9.12 6.60 13.52
CA CYS A 220 -9.69 6.80 12.20
C CYS A 220 -10.85 5.83 11.89
N MET A 221 -10.68 4.54 12.19
CA MET A 221 -11.73 3.53 11.96
C MET A 221 -12.97 3.77 12.83
N PHE A 222 -12.79 4.19 14.08
CA PHE A 222 -13.91 4.55 14.96
C PHE A 222 -14.65 5.80 14.47
N GLY A 223 -13.95 6.79 13.96
CA GLY A 223 -14.56 8.00 13.39
C GLY A 223 -15.50 7.72 12.20
N GLN A 224 -15.29 6.65 11.46
CA GLN A 224 -16.12 6.26 10.32
C GLN A 224 -17.24 5.27 10.66
N GLY A 225 -17.18 4.65 11.84
CA GLY A 225 -17.94 3.44 12.14
C GLY A 225 -17.30 2.20 11.52
N ILE A 226 -17.50 1.04 12.14
CA ILE A 226 -16.82 -0.20 11.76
C ILE A 226 -17.79 -1.10 10.98
N PRO A 227 -17.62 -1.26 9.65
CA PRO A 227 -18.52 -2.05 8.82
C PRO A 227 -18.31 -3.56 9.02
N GLU A 228 -19.31 -4.32 8.61
CA GLU A 228 -19.23 -5.78 8.54
C GLU A 228 -18.00 -6.24 7.73
N GLY A 229 -17.33 -7.30 8.19
CA GLY A 229 -16.11 -7.84 7.58
C GLY A 229 -14.81 -7.32 8.20
N THR A 230 -14.80 -6.14 8.81
CA THR A 230 -13.60 -5.58 9.49
C THR A 230 -13.73 -5.59 11.02
N ARG A 231 -14.94 -5.81 11.54
CA ARG A 231 -15.27 -5.71 12.97
C ARG A 231 -14.35 -6.53 13.88
N ASN A 232 -14.14 -7.82 13.57
CA ASN A 232 -13.32 -8.71 14.40
C ASN A 232 -11.89 -8.19 14.55
N THR A 233 -11.27 -7.77 13.45
CA THR A 233 -9.89 -7.25 13.44
C THR A 233 -9.78 -5.96 14.25
N VAL A 234 -10.72 -5.02 14.06
CA VAL A 234 -10.72 -3.73 14.76
C VAL A 234 -11.02 -3.93 16.24
N MET A 235 -12.01 -4.75 16.57
CA MET A 235 -12.39 -5.03 17.97
C MET A 235 -11.29 -5.79 18.71
N PHE A 236 -10.52 -6.67 18.05
CA PHE A 236 -9.34 -7.29 18.65
C PHE A 236 -8.27 -6.24 19.00
N ALA A 237 -7.99 -5.32 18.11
CA ALA A 237 -7.04 -4.23 18.36
C ALA A 237 -7.54 -3.29 19.47
N ALA A 238 -8.84 -2.97 19.47
CA ALA A 238 -9.49 -2.20 20.53
C ALA A 238 -9.41 -2.91 21.90
N ALA A 239 -9.60 -4.25 21.93
CA ALA A 239 -9.47 -5.02 23.15
C ALA A 239 -8.06 -4.92 23.76
N VAL A 240 -7.02 -4.92 22.93
CA VAL A 240 -5.62 -4.73 23.38
C VAL A 240 -5.43 -3.34 23.98
N ALA A 241 -5.97 -2.30 23.36
CA ALA A 241 -5.90 -0.93 23.85
C ALA A 241 -6.67 -0.77 25.18
N CYS A 242 -7.94 -1.21 25.22
CA CYS A 242 -8.75 -1.20 26.45
C CYS A 242 -8.05 -1.92 27.62
N LYS A 243 -7.44 -3.08 27.35
CA LYS A 243 -6.74 -3.85 28.38
C LYS A 243 -5.49 -3.16 28.91
N LYS A 244 -4.81 -2.35 28.08
CA LYS A 244 -3.68 -1.53 28.53
C LYS A 244 -4.13 -0.36 29.39
N GLU A 245 -5.22 0.31 29.03
CA GLU A 245 -5.71 1.50 29.73
C GLU A 245 -6.49 1.13 31.02
N GLN A 246 -7.36 0.13 30.95
CA GLN A 246 -8.27 -0.25 32.02
C GLN A 246 -8.27 -1.77 32.23
N PRO A 247 -7.21 -2.35 32.83
CA PRO A 247 -7.08 -3.82 32.96
C PRO A 247 -8.26 -4.53 33.62
N ASP A 248 -8.93 -3.88 34.56
CA ASP A 248 -10.01 -4.48 35.32
C ASP A 248 -11.38 -4.38 34.62
N ASN A 249 -11.58 -3.37 33.77
CA ASN A 249 -12.89 -3.06 33.14
C ASN A 249 -12.85 -3.18 31.60
N TRP A 250 -11.77 -3.68 31.01
CA TRP A 250 -11.57 -3.66 29.56
C TRP A 250 -12.69 -4.34 28.75
N ARG A 251 -13.32 -5.40 29.33
CA ARG A 251 -14.39 -6.11 28.62
C ARG A 251 -15.66 -5.28 28.52
N GLN A 252 -16.08 -4.63 29.63
CA GLN A 252 -17.22 -3.73 29.60
C GLN A 252 -16.98 -2.58 28.62
N ARG A 253 -15.78 -2.00 28.65
CA ARG A 253 -15.39 -0.94 27.73
C ARG A 253 -15.45 -1.38 26.27
N LEU A 254 -14.99 -2.60 25.99
CA LEU A 254 -15.03 -3.18 24.66
C LEU A 254 -16.47 -3.42 24.16
N GLU A 255 -17.37 -3.87 25.02
CA GLU A 255 -18.79 -4.01 24.70
C GLU A 255 -19.45 -2.67 24.36
N GLU A 256 -19.16 -1.61 25.12
CA GLU A 256 -19.63 -0.26 24.84
C GLU A 256 -19.16 0.22 23.47
N ILE A 257 -17.88 0.01 23.14
CA ILE A 257 -17.29 0.33 21.85
C ILE A 257 -17.95 -0.47 20.71
N ASN A 258 -18.15 -1.77 20.90
CA ASN A 258 -18.84 -2.61 19.94
C ASN A 258 -20.25 -2.09 19.61
N MET A 259 -21.02 -1.77 20.63
CA MET A 259 -22.39 -1.28 20.46
C MET A 259 -22.44 0.11 19.81
N LYS A 260 -21.45 0.96 20.06
CA LYS A 260 -21.43 2.33 19.57
C LYS A 260 -20.90 2.45 18.15
N TYR A 261 -19.88 1.68 17.78
CA TYR A 261 -19.12 1.88 16.57
C TYR A 261 -19.22 0.76 15.53
N CYS A 262 -19.64 -0.45 15.90
CA CYS A 262 -19.84 -1.54 14.93
C CYS A 262 -21.26 -1.54 14.34
N THR A 263 -21.36 -1.69 13.04
CA THR A 263 -22.65 -1.74 12.33
C THR A 263 -22.75 -2.99 11.45
N PRO A 264 -23.60 -3.98 11.81
CA PRO A 264 -24.21 -4.21 13.12
C PRO A 264 -23.16 -4.59 14.19
N PRO A 265 -23.45 -4.48 15.49
CA PRO A 265 -22.55 -4.93 16.54
C PRO A 265 -22.20 -6.41 16.42
N LEU A 266 -20.99 -6.81 16.88
CA LEU A 266 -20.61 -8.22 16.96
C LEU A 266 -21.43 -8.92 18.04
N PRO A 267 -21.87 -10.17 17.79
CA PRO A 267 -22.50 -11.00 18.82
C PRO A 267 -21.55 -11.24 20.00
N ALA A 268 -22.07 -11.31 21.22
CA ALA A 268 -21.27 -11.55 22.43
C ALA A 268 -20.49 -12.89 22.45
N THR A 269 -20.71 -13.75 21.45
CA THR A 269 -20.07 -15.05 21.31
C THR A 269 -18.89 -15.05 20.32
N GLU A 270 -18.64 -13.94 19.65
CA GLU A 270 -17.49 -13.71 18.77
C GLU A 270 -16.47 -12.76 19.45
#